data_0aa80d68e706cdc30d99ab4c722baa50
#
_entry.id   0aa80d68e706cdc30d99ab4c722baa50
#
_cell.length_a   1.000
_cell.length_b   1.000
_cell.length_c   1.000
_cell.angle_alpha   90.00
_cell.angle_beta   90.00
_cell.angle_gamma   90.00
#
_symmetry.space_group_name_H-M   'P 1'
#
loop_
_entity.id
_entity.type
_entity.pdbx_description
1 polymer ?
#
loop_
_entity_poly.entity_id
_entity_poly.type
_entity_poly.pdbx_seq_one_letter_code
_entity_poly.pdbx_strand_id
1 'polypeptide(L)'
;MALVTVLCMGSIAVFTRGLLQRLLLLIGLLLSYLVYFIVTNVMGYGTAINFAPIQQAAWFGLPTFHAPEFNANAMMIIAPIALILVAENLGHIKAVSAMTGENLDPHIGKAFVADGVATTLAGGVGAPGMTTYGENIGVMAVTRVYSTIIFAIAGVFAIFLGLSPKFGAIIHTIPTAILTGASIVVFGLITIAGAKIWIENKVDFSHNKNLMVAAVTIILGTGDFALQIGNFNLGGIGTATFAALFLNWFFSLGQKD
;
A
#
# COMPACT_ATOMS: atom_id res chain seq x y z
N MET A 1 7.28 16.86 13.96
CA MET A 1 7.48 15.38 14.08
C MET A 1 7.32 14.63 12.75
N ALA A 2 6.34 14.95 11.90
CA ALA A 2 6.25 14.31 10.57
C ALA A 2 7.55 14.46 9.75
N LEU A 3 8.15 15.66 9.73
CA LEU A 3 9.45 15.86 9.08
C LEU A 3 10.57 15.01 9.69
N VAL A 4 10.59 14.88 11.02
CA VAL A 4 11.57 14.00 11.71
C VAL A 4 11.40 12.55 11.25
N THR A 5 10.15 12.08 11.11
CA THR A 5 9.88 10.73 10.59
C THR A 5 10.38 10.57 9.15
N VAL A 6 10.13 11.54 8.28
CA VAL A 6 10.66 11.54 6.91
C VAL A 6 12.20 11.47 6.92
N LEU A 7 12.85 12.26 7.78
CA LEU A 7 14.32 12.25 7.90
C LEU A 7 14.85 10.93 8.45
N CYS A 8 14.21 10.34 9.46
CA CYS A 8 14.58 9.03 10.00
C CYS A 8 14.48 7.94 8.92
N MET A 9 13.34 7.87 8.22
CA MET A 9 13.14 6.90 7.15
C MET A 9 14.10 7.13 5.97
N GLY A 10 14.24 8.39 5.55
CA GLY A 10 15.16 8.77 4.48
C GLY A 10 16.62 8.41 4.81
N SER A 11 17.04 8.64 6.07
CA SER A 11 18.38 8.27 6.53
C SER A 11 18.60 6.77 6.45
N ILE A 12 17.62 5.96 6.86
CA ILE A 12 17.71 4.50 6.73
C ILE A 12 17.78 4.10 5.26
N ALA A 13 16.93 4.68 4.40
CA ALA A 13 16.91 4.38 2.97
C ALA A 13 18.26 4.68 2.29
N VAL A 14 18.92 5.77 2.68
CA VAL A 14 20.14 6.26 2.00
C VAL A 14 21.42 5.71 2.62
N PHE A 15 21.50 5.67 3.96
CA PHE A 15 22.74 5.34 4.67
C PHE A 15 22.87 3.88 5.06
N THR A 16 21.80 3.06 4.92
CA THR A 16 21.89 1.64 5.20
C THR A 16 21.87 0.81 3.92
N ARG A 17 22.22 -0.48 4.02
CA ARG A 17 22.22 -1.43 2.92
C ARG A 17 21.61 -2.76 3.34
N GLY A 18 21.21 -3.56 2.34
CA GLY A 18 20.73 -4.92 2.56
C GLY A 18 19.39 -4.95 3.32
N LEU A 19 19.31 -5.81 4.32
CA LEU A 19 18.07 -6.06 5.06
C LEU A 19 17.56 -4.81 5.81
N LEU A 20 18.45 -4.03 6.41
CA LEU A 20 18.06 -2.80 7.14
C LEU A 20 17.37 -1.79 6.22
N GLN A 21 17.88 -1.61 5.01
CA GLN A 21 17.26 -0.74 4.01
C GLN A 21 15.88 -1.24 3.58
N ARG A 22 15.71 -2.56 3.48
CA ARG A 22 14.41 -3.18 3.11
C ARG A 22 13.37 -3.06 4.23
N LEU A 23 13.82 -3.07 5.48
CA LEU A 23 12.98 -2.86 6.66
C LEU A 23 12.83 -1.37 7.01
N LEU A 24 13.09 -0.46 6.06
CA LEU A 24 13.09 0.99 6.29
C LEU A 24 11.80 1.51 6.96
N LEU A 25 10.64 0.97 6.61
CA LEU A 25 9.37 1.38 7.21
C LEU A 25 9.30 0.99 8.67
N LEU A 26 9.62 -0.27 9.00
CA LEU A 26 9.59 -0.74 10.38
C LEU A 26 10.62 -0.02 11.24
N ILE A 27 11.89 0.00 10.79
CA ILE A 27 12.99 0.61 11.56
C ILE A 27 12.80 2.13 11.62
N GLY A 28 12.34 2.76 10.54
CA GLY A 28 12.06 4.18 10.50
C GLY A 28 10.92 4.59 11.44
N LEU A 29 9.86 3.79 11.51
CA LEU A 29 8.78 4.00 12.49
C LEU A 29 9.28 3.83 13.92
N LEU A 30 10.03 2.78 14.22
CA LEU A 30 10.59 2.53 15.55
C LEU A 30 11.53 3.67 15.99
N LEU A 31 12.44 4.11 15.10
CA LEU A 31 13.35 5.22 15.37
C LEU A 31 12.58 6.52 15.60
N SER A 32 11.60 6.81 14.76
CA SER A 32 10.76 8.01 14.90
C SER A 32 9.93 7.99 16.19
N TYR A 33 9.42 6.80 16.55
CA TYR A 33 8.70 6.61 17.80
C TYR A 33 9.61 6.83 19.02
N LEU A 34 10.83 6.32 18.96
CA LEU A 34 11.84 6.54 20.00
C LEU A 34 12.18 8.04 20.15
N VAL A 35 12.41 8.74 19.03
CA VAL A 35 12.67 10.18 19.05
C VAL A 35 11.48 10.93 19.61
N TYR A 36 10.27 10.59 19.22
CA TYR A 36 9.05 11.18 19.75
C TYR A 36 8.94 10.95 21.27
N PHE A 37 9.14 9.73 21.72
CA PHE A 37 9.12 9.38 23.15
C PHE A 37 10.11 10.21 23.96
N ILE A 38 11.35 10.34 23.48
CA ILE A 38 12.36 11.15 24.16
C ILE A 38 11.89 12.61 24.24
N VAL A 39 11.42 13.18 23.16
CA VAL A 39 11.01 14.60 23.11
C VAL A 39 9.80 14.87 24.00
N THR A 40 8.80 13.97 24.00
CA THR A 40 7.53 14.24 24.69
C THR A 40 7.49 13.69 26.11
N ASN A 41 7.91 12.44 26.33
CA ASN A 41 7.80 11.80 27.64
C ASN A 41 9.01 12.09 28.54
N VAL A 42 10.22 12.30 27.98
CA VAL A 42 11.43 12.55 28.76
C VAL A 42 11.69 14.06 28.89
N MET A 43 11.66 14.79 27.76
CA MET A 43 11.95 16.25 27.74
C MET A 43 10.72 17.12 28.04
N GLY A 44 9.50 16.54 27.99
CA GLY A 44 8.24 17.24 28.30
C GLY A 44 7.73 18.18 27.21
N TYR A 45 8.21 18.07 25.96
CA TYR A 45 7.75 18.91 24.86
C TYR A 45 6.62 18.24 24.07
N GLY A 46 5.40 18.75 24.16
CA GLY A 46 4.24 18.27 23.41
C GLY A 46 3.42 17.23 24.17
N THR A 47 2.65 16.43 23.44
CA THR A 47 1.73 15.44 24.03
C THR A 47 2.48 14.14 24.29
N ALA A 48 2.61 13.75 25.56
CA ALA A 48 3.23 12.49 25.96
C ALA A 48 2.44 11.29 25.45
N ILE A 49 3.16 10.22 25.12
CA ILE A 49 2.56 8.94 24.75
C ILE A 49 1.91 8.33 25.99
N ASN A 50 0.62 7.97 25.87
CA ASN A 50 -0.12 7.28 26.92
C ASN A 50 0.00 5.77 26.74
N PHE A 51 0.65 5.11 27.68
CA PHE A 51 0.83 3.65 27.71
C PHE A 51 -0.27 2.90 28.47
N ALA A 52 -1.20 3.60 29.12
CA ALA A 52 -2.27 2.96 29.89
C ALA A 52 -3.12 1.96 29.06
N PRO A 53 -3.47 2.25 27.80
CA PRO A 53 -4.20 1.29 26.96
C PRO A 53 -3.45 -0.04 26.77
N ILE A 54 -2.09 0.01 26.67
CA ILE A 54 -1.29 -1.21 26.53
C ILE A 54 -1.34 -2.05 27.81
N GLN A 55 -1.29 -1.41 28.99
CA GLN A 55 -1.34 -2.13 30.27
C GLN A 55 -2.67 -2.81 30.48
N GLN A 56 -3.77 -2.16 30.08
CA GLN A 56 -5.14 -2.65 30.22
C GLN A 56 -5.53 -3.69 29.17
N ALA A 57 -4.88 -3.68 28.01
CA ALA A 57 -5.21 -4.60 26.93
C ALA A 57 -4.86 -6.06 27.27
N ALA A 58 -5.76 -6.97 26.92
CA ALA A 58 -5.53 -8.40 27.07
C ALA A 58 -4.45 -8.91 26.10
N TRP A 59 -3.75 -9.96 26.47
CA TRP A 59 -2.79 -10.61 25.59
C TRP A 59 -3.45 -11.34 24.44
N PHE A 60 -4.64 -11.92 24.70
CA PHE A 60 -5.42 -12.66 23.71
C PHE A 60 -6.88 -12.18 23.72
N GLY A 61 -7.45 -12.01 22.54
CA GLY A 61 -8.85 -11.64 22.35
C GLY A 61 -9.27 -11.83 20.91
N LEU A 62 -10.57 -12.05 20.71
CA LEU A 62 -11.12 -12.12 19.36
C LEU A 62 -11.34 -10.70 18.83
N PRO A 63 -11.07 -10.45 17.55
CA PRO A 63 -11.44 -9.18 16.91
C PRO A 63 -12.95 -9.00 16.87
N THR A 64 -13.38 -7.76 16.84
CA THR A 64 -14.81 -7.44 16.61
C THR A 64 -15.12 -7.69 15.14
N PHE A 65 -15.98 -8.64 14.87
CA PHE A 65 -16.47 -8.92 13.54
C PHE A 65 -17.66 -8.01 13.22
N HIS A 66 -17.66 -7.44 12.04
CA HIS A 66 -18.77 -6.64 11.52
C HIS A 66 -19.36 -7.35 10.30
N ALA A 67 -20.67 -7.46 10.26
CA ALA A 67 -21.35 -7.98 9.07
C ALA A 67 -21.20 -7.01 7.90
N PRO A 68 -21.05 -7.50 6.67
CA PRO A 68 -20.95 -6.63 5.50
C PRO A 68 -22.26 -5.87 5.28
N GLU A 69 -22.13 -4.56 5.03
CA GLU A 69 -23.25 -3.71 4.63
C GLU A 69 -23.16 -3.42 3.13
N PHE A 70 -24.22 -3.72 2.39
CA PHE A 70 -24.28 -3.47 0.96
C PHE A 70 -24.73 -2.03 0.69
N ASN A 71 -23.79 -1.17 0.33
CA ASN A 71 -24.04 0.21 -0.05
C ASN A 71 -23.63 0.43 -1.50
N ALA A 72 -24.60 0.73 -2.37
CA ALA A 72 -24.36 0.91 -3.81
C ALA A 72 -23.35 2.03 -4.10
N ASN A 73 -23.38 3.14 -3.36
CA ASN A 73 -22.44 4.23 -3.55
C ASN A 73 -21.01 3.80 -3.19
N ALA A 74 -20.82 3.11 -2.06
CA ALA A 74 -19.52 2.58 -1.66
C ALA A 74 -18.99 1.57 -2.68
N MET A 75 -19.85 0.66 -3.17
CA MET A 75 -19.47 -0.31 -4.20
C MET A 75 -19.03 0.36 -5.49
N MET A 76 -19.73 1.42 -5.94
CA MET A 76 -19.35 2.17 -7.13
C MET A 76 -18.04 2.94 -6.97
N ILE A 77 -17.73 3.45 -5.78
CA ILE A 77 -16.46 4.13 -5.49
C ILE A 77 -15.29 3.15 -5.52
N ILE A 78 -15.50 1.92 -5.03
CA ILE A 78 -14.44 0.91 -4.91
C ILE A 78 -14.25 0.13 -6.22
N ALA A 79 -15.29 -0.03 -7.05
CA ALA A 79 -15.22 -0.83 -8.27
C ALA A 79 -14.03 -0.49 -9.20
N PRO A 80 -13.65 0.79 -9.44
CA PRO A 80 -12.49 1.13 -10.26
C PRO A 80 -11.17 0.61 -9.69
N ILE A 81 -11.07 0.45 -8.37
CA ILE A 81 -9.86 -0.05 -7.70
C ILE A 81 -9.55 -1.48 -8.15
N ALA A 82 -10.58 -2.28 -8.49
CA ALA A 82 -10.38 -3.64 -9.00
C ALA A 82 -9.50 -3.66 -10.26
N LEU A 83 -9.63 -2.69 -11.16
CA LEU A 83 -8.78 -2.57 -12.36
C LEU A 83 -7.33 -2.27 -12.00
N ILE A 84 -7.12 -1.42 -10.99
CA ILE A 84 -5.78 -1.09 -10.49
C ILE A 84 -5.15 -2.34 -9.86
N LEU A 85 -5.90 -3.08 -9.04
CA LEU A 85 -5.42 -4.31 -8.41
C LEU A 85 -5.05 -5.39 -9.44
N VAL A 86 -5.80 -5.49 -10.55
CA VAL A 86 -5.44 -6.41 -11.65
C VAL A 86 -4.08 -6.02 -12.24
N ALA A 87 -3.84 -4.75 -12.53
CA ALA A 87 -2.57 -4.29 -13.08
C ALA A 87 -1.41 -4.47 -12.07
N GLU A 88 -1.64 -4.15 -10.80
CA GLU A 88 -0.68 -4.30 -9.71
C GLU A 88 -0.29 -5.78 -9.50
N ASN A 89 -1.26 -6.67 -9.34
CA ASN A 89 -1.02 -8.10 -9.18
C ASN A 89 -0.27 -8.70 -10.37
N LEU A 90 -0.63 -8.29 -11.60
CA LEU A 90 0.10 -8.73 -12.79
C LEU A 90 1.57 -8.28 -12.75
N GLY A 91 1.81 -7.03 -12.35
CA GLY A 91 3.17 -6.49 -12.17
C GLY A 91 3.96 -7.28 -11.13
N HIS A 92 3.35 -7.60 -9.99
CA HIS A 92 3.99 -8.38 -8.92
C HIS A 92 4.33 -9.80 -9.37
N ILE A 93 3.42 -10.49 -10.06
CA ILE A 93 3.67 -11.85 -10.59
C ILE A 93 4.82 -11.83 -11.61
N LYS A 94 4.84 -10.84 -12.51
CA LYS A 94 5.94 -10.68 -13.47
C LYS A 94 7.27 -10.39 -12.79
N ALA A 95 7.29 -9.56 -11.75
CA ALA A 95 8.49 -9.27 -10.97
C ALA A 95 9.03 -10.53 -10.25
N VAL A 96 8.14 -11.33 -9.63
CA VAL A 96 8.53 -12.60 -9.00
C VAL A 96 9.03 -13.59 -10.04
N SER A 97 8.35 -13.70 -11.19
CA SER A 97 8.76 -14.55 -12.32
C SER A 97 10.18 -14.21 -12.81
N ALA A 98 10.45 -12.92 -13.01
CA ALA A 98 11.78 -12.46 -13.43
C ALA A 98 12.86 -12.72 -12.36
N MET A 99 12.50 -12.59 -11.08
CA MET A 99 13.43 -12.78 -9.96
C MET A 99 13.77 -14.26 -9.72
N THR A 100 12.78 -15.15 -9.86
CA THR A 100 12.95 -16.61 -9.63
C THR A 100 13.47 -17.33 -10.87
N GLY A 101 13.32 -16.74 -12.06
CA GLY A 101 13.59 -17.40 -13.35
C GLY A 101 12.51 -18.40 -13.75
N GLU A 102 11.41 -18.50 -13.02
CA GLU A 102 10.28 -19.38 -13.29
C GLU A 102 9.20 -18.67 -14.11
N ASN A 103 8.62 -19.36 -15.08
CA ASN A 103 7.47 -18.83 -15.80
C ASN A 103 6.19 -19.00 -14.97
N LEU A 104 5.72 -17.91 -14.37
CA LEU A 104 4.51 -17.89 -13.55
C LEU A 104 3.24 -17.51 -14.33
N ASP A 105 3.32 -17.26 -15.63
CA ASP A 105 2.16 -16.90 -16.47
C ASP A 105 1.00 -17.89 -16.38
N PRO A 106 1.22 -19.24 -16.36
CA PRO A 106 0.15 -20.19 -16.19
C PRO A 106 -0.59 -20.10 -14.85
N HIS A 107 0.01 -19.41 -13.87
CA HIS A 107 -0.53 -19.28 -12.51
C HIS A 107 -1.21 -17.94 -12.24
N ILE A 108 -1.19 -16.99 -13.19
CA ILE A 108 -1.80 -15.65 -13.05
C ILE A 108 -3.26 -15.76 -12.63
N GLY A 109 -4.07 -16.59 -13.31
CA GLY A 109 -5.49 -16.76 -12.97
C GLY A 109 -5.71 -17.30 -11.56
N LYS A 110 -4.84 -18.20 -11.09
CA LYS A 110 -4.92 -18.72 -9.71
C LYS A 110 -4.59 -17.64 -8.67
N ALA A 111 -3.63 -16.78 -8.97
CA ALA A 111 -3.27 -15.67 -8.09
C ALA A 111 -4.43 -14.67 -7.96
N PHE A 112 -5.09 -14.31 -9.06
CA PHE A 112 -6.27 -13.43 -9.00
C PHE A 112 -7.44 -14.05 -8.23
N VAL A 113 -7.68 -15.36 -8.42
CA VAL A 113 -8.73 -16.06 -7.65
C VAL A 113 -8.38 -16.07 -6.16
N ALA A 114 -7.13 -16.33 -5.81
CA ALA A 114 -6.68 -16.32 -4.42
C ALA A 114 -6.86 -14.94 -3.76
N ASP A 115 -6.47 -13.87 -4.46
CA ASP A 115 -6.62 -12.48 -4.00
C ASP A 115 -8.11 -12.10 -3.85
N GLY A 116 -8.95 -12.46 -4.83
CA GLY A 116 -10.39 -12.25 -4.78
C GLY A 116 -11.08 -13.00 -3.63
N VAL A 117 -10.68 -14.26 -3.38
CA VAL A 117 -11.18 -15.06 -2.24
C VAL A 117 -10.74 -14.44 -0.93
N ALA A 118 -9.47 -14.06 -0.79
CA ALA A 118 -8.95 -13.40 0.41
C ALA A 118 -9.69 -12.09 0.71
N THR A 119 -9.90 -11.24 -0.30
CA THR A 119 -10.65 -9.98 -0.19
C THR A 119 -12.12 -10.24 0.19
N THR A 120 -12.76 -11.26 -0.40
CA THR A 120 -14.16 -11.59 -0.08
C THR A 120 -14.29 -12.08 1.36
N LEU A 121 -13.38 -12.95 1.82
CA LEU A 121 -13.37 -13.43 3.20
C LEU A 121 -13.10 -12.29 4.20
N ALA A 122 -12.14 -11.40 3.88
CA ALA A 122 -11.83 -10.24 4.69
C ALA A 122 -13.04 -9.30 4.80
N GLY A 123 -13.67 -8.95 3.67
CA GLY A 123 -14.89 -8.13 3.65
C GLY A 123 -16.07 -8.77 4.36
N GLY A 124 -16.20 -10.10 4.31
CA GLY A 124 -17.24 -10.86 5.00
C GLY A 124 -17.17 -10.78 6.54
N VAL A 125 -16.01 -10.43 7.09
CA VAL A 125 -15.80 -10.24 8.53
C VAL A 125 -15.58 -8.79 8.93
N GLY A 126 -15.73 -7.86 7.99
CA GLY A 126 -15.56 -6.41 8.23
C GLY A 126 -14.12 -5.93 8.21
N ALA A 127 -13.21 -6.70 7.60
CA ALA A 127 -11.83 -6.30 7.37
C ALA A 127 -11.69 -5.58 6.00
N PRO A 128 -10.60 -4.80 5.80
CA PRO A 128 -10.34 -4.15 4.52
C PRO A 128 -10.03 -5.16 3.41
N GLY A 129 -10.19 -4.72 2.15
CA GLY A 129 -9.78 -5.49 0.99
C GLY A 129 -8.30 -5.86 1.03
N MET A 130 -7.98 -7.01 0.49
CA MET A 130 -6.61 -7.55 0.45
C MET A 130 -6.00 -7.36 -0.93
N THR A 131 -4.69 -7.26 -0.99
CA THR A 131 -3.90 -7.25 -2.22
C THR A 131 -2.49 -7.80 -1.97
N THR A 132 -1.74 -8.04 -3.02
CA THR A 132 -0.32 -8.42 -2.92
C THR A 132 0.55 -7.21 -2.56
N TYR A 133 1.62 -7.43 -1.81
CA TYR A 133 2.56 -6.38 -1.38
C TYR A 133 3.89 -6.48 -2.11
N GLY A 134 4.19 -5.47 -2.93
CA GLY A 134 5.45 -5.38 -3.67
C GLY A 134 6.69 -5.28 -2.79
N GLU A 135 6.54 -4.73 -1.56
CA GLU A 135 7.61 -4.65 -0.56
C GLU A 135 8.16 -6.03 -0.20
N ASN A 136 7.31 -7.05 -0.14
CA ASN A 136 7.73 -8.42 0.14
C ASN A 136 8.62 -8.99 -0.98
N ILE A 137 8.38 -8.60 -2.24
CA ILE A 137 9.24 -8.96 -3.37
C ILE A 137 10.66 -8.40 -3.14
N GLY A 138 10.74 -7.18 -2.61
CA GLY A 138 12.02 -6.59 -2.22
C GLY A 138 12.76 -7.39 -1.14
N VAL A 139 12.03 -7.90 -0.14
CA VAL A 139 12.60 -8.78 0.90
C VAL A 139 13.06 -10.11 0.29
N MET A 140 12.24 -10.73 -0.56
CA MET A 140 12.61 -11.96 -1.29
C MET A 140 13.90 -11.78 -2.10
N ALA A 141 14.04 -10.66 -2.81
CA ALA A 141 15.23 -10.35 -3.61
C ALA A 141 16.52 -10.29 -2.80
N VAL A 142 16.44 -9.77 -1.55
CA VAL A 142 17.61 -9.66 -0.66
C VAL A 142 17.91 -10.98 0.03
N THR A 143 16.89 -11.64 0.57
CA THR A 143 17.05 -12.87 1.35
C THR A 143 17.28 -14.09 0.45
N ARG A 144 16.88 -13.98 -0.83
CA ARG A 144 16.84 -15.10 -1.80
C ARG A 144 16.02 -16.29 -1.30
N VAL A 145 15.05 -16.03 -0.45
CA VAL A 145 14.13 -17.06 0.06
C VAL A 145 12.83 -16.96 -0.73
N TYR A 146 12.54 -18.01 -1.49
CA TYR A 146 11.38 -18.09 -2.39
C TYR A 146 10.40 -19.20 -1.98
N SER A 147 10.61 -19.82 -0.83
CA SER A 147 9.79 -20.92 -0.34
C SER A 147 8.37 -20.43 0.01
N THR A 148 7.36 -21.07 -0.57
CA THR A 148 5.94 -20.79 -0.31
C THR A 148 5.54 -21.04 1.15
N ILE A 149 6.24 -21.96 1.84
CA ILE A 149 6.01 -22.27 3.26
C ILE A 149 6.23 -21.04 4.15
N ILE A 150 7.20 -20.19 3.81
CA ILE A 150 7.45 -18.95 4.57
C ILE A 150 6.25 -18.04 4.58
N PHE A 151 5.54 -17.90 3.45
CA PHE A 151 4.34 -17.09 3.38
C PHE A 151 3.20 -17.68 4.19
N ALA A 152 3.05 -19.02 4.21
CA ALA A 152 2.08 -19.68 5.08
C ALA A 152 2.40 -19.44 6.57
N ILE A 153 3.66 -19.56 6.97
CA ILE A 153 4.10 -19.28 8.34
C ILE A 153 3.86 -17.80 8.67
N ALA A 154 4.20 -16.88 7.78
CA ALA A 154 3.95 -15.45 7.97
C ALA A 154 2.45 -15.16 8.17
N GLY A 155 1.58 -15.81 7.40
CA GLY A 155 0.12 -15.71 7.56
C GLY A 155 -0.34 -16.19 8.94
N VAL A 156 0.20 -17.31 9.42
CA VAL A 156 -0.09 -17.82 10.78
C VAL A 156 0.37 -16.81 11.84
N PHE A 157 1.58 -16.25 11.71
CA PHE A 157 2.04 -15.18 12.62
C PHE A 157 1.14 -13.95 12.57
N ALA A 158 0.68 -13.55 11.40
CA ALA A 158 -0.23 -12.40 11.26
C ALA A 158 -1.56 -12.66 11.98
N ILE A 159 -2.10 -13.90 11.90
CA ILE A 159 -3.31 -14.29 12.66
C ILE A 159 -3.06 -14.18 14.16
N PHE A 160 -1.95 -14.69 14.67
CA PHE A 160 -1.61 -14.59 16.11
C PHE A 160 -1.48 -13.13 16.57
N LEU A 161 -0.87 -12.26 15.75
CA LEU A 161 -0.77 -10.82 16.05
C LEU A 161 -2.16 -10.16 16.02
N GLY A 162 -3.02 -10.55 15.08
CA GLY A 162 -4.40 -10.06 14.98
C GLY A 162 -5.29 -10.49 16.16
N LEU A 163 -4.98 -11.64 16.79
CA LEU A 163 -5.65 -12.13 18.00
C LEU A 163 -5.10 -11.50 19.30
N SER A 164 -4.18 -10.55 19.19
CA SER A 164 -3.60 -9.87 20.36
C SER A 164 -4.07 -8.43 20.47
N PRO A 165 -5.10 -8.12 21.30
CA PRO A 165 -5.50 -6.72 21.58
C PRO A 165 -4.35 -5.87 22.10
N LYS A 166 -3.39 -6.46 22.80
CA LYS A 166 -2.18 -5.79 23.28
C LYS A 166 -1.30 -5.31 22.13
N PHE A 167 -1.12 -6.12 21.08
CA PHE A 167 -0.41 -5.70 19.87
C PHE A 167 -1.13 -4.53 19.18
N GLY A 168 -2.46 -4.62 19.06
CA GLY A 168 -3.28 -3.51 18.54
C GLY A 168 -3.12 -2.23 19.38
N ALA A 169 -3.15 -2.36 20.71
CA ALA A 169 -2.95 -1.23 21.61
C ALA A 169 -1.56 -0.58 21.44
N ILE A 170 -0.50 -1.35 21.21
CA ILE A 170 0.84 -0.82 20.90
C ILE A 170 0.80 0.02 19.62
N ILE A 171 0.19 -0.50 18.55
CA ILE A 171 0.06 0.23 17.27
C ILE A 171 -0.73 1.53 17.46
N HIS A 172 -1.81 1.50 18.24
CA HIS A 172 -2.62 2.69 18.53
C HIS A 172 -1.90 3.77 19.36
N THR A 173 -0.78 3.45 20.02
CA THR A 173 0.03 4.48 20.68
C THR A 173 0.91 5.26 19.72
N ILE A 174 1.03 4.86 18.46
CA ILE A 174 1.85 5.57 17.48
C ILE A 174 1.19 6.93 17.18
N PRO A 175 1.87 8.05 17.47
CA PRO A 175 1.30 9.38 17.25
C PRO A 175 0.99 9.66 15.79
N THR A 176 -0.12 10.34 15.53
CA THR A 176 -0.57 10.69 14.16
C THR A 176 0.52 11.41 13.36
N ALA A 177 1.31 12.27 14.01
CA ALA A 177 2.41 12.97 13.35
C ALA A 177 3.48 12.01 12.77
N ILE A 178 3.73 10.88 13.43
CA ILE A 178 4.65 9.85 12.92
C ILE A 178 3.99 9.13 11.74
N LEU A 179 2.72 8.76 11.87
CA LEU A 179 1.97 8.12 10.79
C LEU A 179 1.90 9.03 9.54
N THR A 180 1.67 10.33 9.72
CA THR A 180 1.69 11.30 8.62
C THR A 180 3.05 11.32 7.91
N GLY A 181 4.15 11.37 8.67
CA GLY A 181 5.50 11.34 8.09
C GLY A 181 5.78 10.03 7.33
N ALA A 182 5.36 8.90 7.90
CA ALA A 182 5.47 7.60 7.27
C ALA A 182 4.64 7.52 5.98
N SER A 183 3.41 8.03 5.99
CA SER A 183 2.55 8.07 4.81
C SER A 183 3.16 8.88 3.66
N ILE A 184 3.78 10.03 3.96
CA ILE A 184 4.49 10.82 2.95
C ILE A 184 5.58 9.98 2.26
N VAL A 185 6.39 9.26 3.04
CA VAL A 185 7.45 8.41 2.49
C VAL A 185 6.87 7.25 1.69
N VAL A 186 5.88 6.54 2.25
CA VAL A 186 5.27 5.37 1.61
C VAL A 186 4.62 5.75 0.29
N PHE A 187 3.76 6.77 0.26
CA PHE A 187 3.09 7.21 -0.96
C PHE A 187 4.07 7.76 -1.98
N GLY A 188 5.13 8.45 -1.52
CA GLY A 188 6.22 8.87 -2.39
C GLY A 188 6.92 7.68 -3.06
N LEU A 189 7.23 6.63 -2.30
CA LEU A 189 7.86 5.42 -2.84
C LEU A 189 6.92 4.68 -3.81
N ILE A 190 5.63 4.60 -3.52
CA ILE A 190 4.62 4.02 -4.42
C ILE A 190 4.55 4.80 -5.74
N THR A 191 4.57 6.13 -5.68
CA THR A 191 4.57 7.00 -6.87
C THR A 191 5.81 6.73 -7.73
N ILE A 192 6.99 6.62 -7.11
CA ILE A 192 8.24 6.31 -7.84
C ILE A 192 8.21 4.88 -8.40
N ALA A 193 7.62 3.93 -7.69
CA ALA A 193 7.43 2.57 -8.20
C ALA A 193 6.55 2.57 -9.47
N GLY A 194 5.46 3.34 -9.48
CA GLY A 194 4.64 3.54 -10.67
C GLY A 194 5.42 4.16 -11.83
N ALA A 195 6.20 5.20 -11.57
CA ALA A 195 7.04 5.84 -12.59
C ALA A 195 8.11 4.86 -13.15
N LYS A 196 8.64 3.98 -12.29
CA LYS A 196 9.61 2.95 -12.71
C LYS A 196 9.04 1.99 -13.74
N ILE A 197 7.76 1.62 -13.63
CA ILE A 197 7.07 0.79 -14.62
C ILE A 197 7.12 1.44 -16.01
N TRP A 198 6.91 2.74 -16.11
CA TRP A 198 7.03 3.46 -17.39
C TRP A 198 8.43 3.39 -17.96
N ILE A 199 9.46 3.56 -17.13
CA ILE A 199 10.87 3.48 -17.55
C ILE A 199 11.23 2.07 -18.04
N GLU A 200 10.84 1.04 -17.29
CA GLU A 200 11.11 -0.36 -17.62
C GLU A 200 10.43 -0.79 -18.92
N ASN A 201 9.22 -0.28 -19.17
CA ASN A 201 8.48 -0.52 -20.42
C ASN A 201 8.82 0.47 -21.53
N LYS A 202 9.84 1.32 -21.34
CA LYS A 202 10.31 2.30 -22.33
C LYS A 202 9.19 3.18 -22.89
N VAL A 203 8.28 3.62 -22.03
CA VAL A 203 7.20 4.51 -22.43
C VAL A 203 7.81 5.83 -22.92
N ASP A 204 7.56 6.15 -24.19
CA ASP A 204 8.07 7.37 -24.79
C ASP A 204 7.13 8.55 -24.51
N PHE A 205 7.56 9.47 -23.66
CA PHE A 205 6.85 10.68 -23.30
C PHE A 205 7.07 11.85 -24.30
N SER A 206 7.87 11.67 -25.34
CA SER A 206 7.91 12.60 -26.47
C SER A 206 6.63 12.49 -27.33
N HIS A 207 5.94 11.36 -27.25
CA HIS A 207 4.60 11.23 -27.81
C HIS A 207 3.57 11.97 -26.95
N ASN A 208 2.93 12.97 -27.52
CA ASN A 208 1.93 13.81 -26.83
C ASN A 208 0.81 13.01 -26.17
N LYS A 209 0.39 11.88 -26.76
CA LYS A 209 -0.59 10.98 -26.17
C LYS A 209 -0.15 10.46 -24.81
N ASN A 210 1.04 9.85 -24.72
CA ASN A 210 1.55 9.27 -23.49
C ASN A 210 1.77 10.35 -22.43
N LEU A 211 2.32 11.49 -22.85
CA LEU A 211 2.52 12.66 -21.99
C LEU A 211 1.21 13.14 -21.37
N MET A 212 0.16 13.36 -22.20
CA MET A 212 -1.11 13.88 -21.75
C MET A 212 -1.86 12.89 -20.84
N VAL A 213 -1.88 11.61 -21.21
CA VAL A 213 -2.50 10.56 -20.37
C VAL A 213 -1.83 10.51 -19.00
N ALA A 214 -0.51 10.46 -18.95
CA ALA A 214 0.24 10.39 -17.70
C ALA A 214 0.05 11.66 -16.85
N ALA A 215 0.20 12.84 -17.44
CA ALA A 215 0.10 14.11 -16.73
C ALA A 215 -1.29 14.30 -16.09
N VAL A 216 -2.36 14.06 -16.86
CA VAL A 216 -3.74 14.21 -16.35
C VAL A 216 -4.02 13.17 -15.27
N THR A 217 -3.61 11.92 -15.46
CA THR A 217 -3.84 10.85 -14.50
C THR A 217 -3.14 11.12 -13.16
N ILE A 218 -1.87 11.54 -13.19
CA ILE A 218 -1.13 11.88 -11.96
C ILE A 218 -1.83 13.02 -11.21
N ILE A 219 -2.19 14.08 -11.89
CA ILE A 219 -2.80 15.26 -11.25
C ILE A 219 -4.17 14.93 -10.66
N LEU A 220 -5.01 14.20 -11.39
CA LEU A 220 -6.32 13.80 -10.88
C LEU A 220 -6.21 12.87 -9.67
N GLY A 221 -5.26 11.92 -9.69
CA GLY A 221 -5.06 10.98 -8.61
C GLY A 221 -4.45 11.61 -7.36
N THR A 222 -3.34 12.35 -7.52
CA THR A 222 -2.61 12.95 -6.39
C THR A 222 -3.33 14.17 -5.80
N GLY A 223 -4.09 14.88 -6.62
CA GLY A 223 -4.91 16.01 -6.20
C GLY A 223 -6.25 15.62 -5.61
N ASP A 224 -6.56 14.32 -5.55
CA ASP A 224 -7.84 13.76 -5.09
C ASP A 224 -9.06 14.45 -5.73
N PHE A 225 -8.98 14.67 -7.07
CA PHE A 225 -10.06 15.29 -7.82
C PHE A 225 -11.25 14.34 -7.93
N ALA A 226 -12.20 14.47 -7.00
CA ALA A 226 -13.42 13.68 -7.01
C ALA A 226 -14.39 14.19 -8.09
N LEU A 227 -14.91 13.26 -8.91
CA LEU A 227 -15.96 13.53 -9.86
C LEU A 227 -17.31 13.24 -9.22
N GLN A 228 -18.13 14.27 -9.06
CA GLN A 228 -19.47 14.14 -8.49
C GLN A 228 -20.52 14.27 -9.59
N ILE A 229 -21.32 13.23 -9.78
CA ILE A 229 -22.41 13.19 -10.76
C ILE A 229 -23.71 12.82 -10.02
N GLY A 230 -24.53 13.81 -9.68
CA GLY A 230 -25.71 13.62 -8.84
C GLY A 230 -25.32 13.08 -7.45
N ASN A 231 -25.84 11.92 -7.09
CA ASN A 231 -25.52 11.24 -5.83
C ASN A 231 -24.27 10.33 -5.93
N PHE A 232 -23.69 10.22 -7.12
CA PHE A 232 -22.49 9.41 -7.35
C PHE A 232 -21.24 10.26 -7.14
N ASN A 233 -20.37 9.82 -6.24
CA ASN A 233 -19.08 10.45 -5.98
C ASN A 233 -17.96 9.47 -6.30
N LEU A 234 -17.19 9.77 -7.34
CA LEU A 234 -16.01 9.02 -7.73
C LEU A 234 -14.78 9.73 -7.14
N GLY A 235 -14.14 9.15 -6.13
CA GLY A 235 -12.93 9.69 -5.52
C GLY A 235 -11.77 9.84 -6.52
N GLY A 236 -10.72 10.57 -6.14
CA GLY A 236 -9.62 10.94 -7.04
C GLY A 236 -8.95 9.77 -7.75
N ILE A 237 -8.74 8.64 -7.06
CA ILE A 237 -8.16 7.42 -7.66
C ILE A 237 -9.10 6.87 -8.75
N GLY A 238 -10.40 6.78 -8.47
CA GLY A 238 -11.39 6.34 -9.45
C GLY A 238 -11.46 7.27 -10.66
N THR A 239 -11.52 8.59 -10.40
CA THR A 239 -11.52 9.61 -11.45
C THR A 239 -10.27 9.51 -12.33
N ALA A 240 -9.09 9.37 -11.72
CA ALA A 240 -7.82 9.21 -12.44
C ALA A 240 -7.81 7.94 -13.30
N THR A 241 -8.31 6.82 -12.78
CA THR A 241 -8.36 5.54 -13.50
C THR A 241 -9.25 5.63 -14.73
N PHE A 242 -10.47 6.14 -14.57
CA PHE A 242 -11.37 6.32 -15.71
C PHE A 242 -10.84 7.35 -16.72
N ALA A 243 -10.25 8.45 -16.24
CA ALA A 243 -9.64 9.44 -17.11
C ALA A 243 -8.47 8.83 -17.92
N ALA A 244 -7.61 8.03 -17.29
CA ALA A 244 -6.51 7.35 -17.97
C ALA A 244 -6.99 6.43 -19.09
N LEU A 245 -7.98 5.59 -18.80
CA LEU A 245 -8.56 4.66 -19.77
C LEU A 245 -9.26 5.41 -20.92
N PHE A 246 -10.07 6.41 -20.58
CA PHE A 246 -10.80 7.20 -21.54
C PHE A 246 -9.87 8.01 -22.45
N LEU A 247 -8.90 8.72 -21.87
CA LEU A 247 -7.95 9.53 -22.64
C LEU A 247 -7.06 8.66 -23.53
N ASN A 248 -6.61 7.53 -23.00
CA ASN A 248 -5.82 6.59 -23.81
C ASN A 248 -6.62 6.06 -24.99
N TRP A 249 -7.87 5.67 -24.80
CA TRP A 249 -8.77 5.24 -25.85
C TRP A 249 -9.05 6.39 -26.85
N PHE A 250 -9.45 7.56 -26.35
CA PHE A 250 -9.80 8.72 -27.17
C PHE A 250 -8.64 9.18 -28.08
N PHE A 251 -7.45 9.31 -27.51
CA PHE A 251 -6.27 9.69 -28.28
C PHE A 251 -5.77 8.61 -29.23
N SER A 252 -6.13 7.34 -28.98
CA SER A 252 -5.85 6.25 -29.93
C SER A 252 -6.70 6.35 -31.19
N LEU A 253 -7.90 6.90 -31.12
CA LEU A 253 -8.78 7.08 -32.30
C LEU A 253 -8.20 8.06 -33.33
N GLY A 254 -7.37 9.00 -32.89
CA GLY A 254 -6.74 9.99 -33.76
C GLY A 254 -5.38 9.59 -34.33
N GLN A 255 -4.80 8.49 -33.88
CA GLN A 255 -3.57 7.95 -34.44
C GLN A 255 -3.95 7.05 -35.65
N LYS A 256 -3.81 7.60 -36.85
CA LYS A 256 -3.74 6.78 -38.07
C LYS A 256 -2.33 6.16 -38.07
N ASP A 257 -2.26 4.85 -38.11
CA ASP A 257 -1.03 4.08 -38.36
C ASP A 257 -0.32 4.55 -39.63
#